data_21cd998162e0d4c0e30ea9b26d0dfaa6
#
_entry.id   21cd998162e0d4c0e30ea9b26d0dfaa6
#
_cell.length_a   1.000
_cell.length_b   1.000
_cell.length_c   1.000
_cell.angle_alpha   90.00
_cell.angle_beta   90.00
_cell.angle_gamma   90.00
#
_symmetry.space_group_name_H-M   'P 1'
#
loop_
_entity.id
_entity.type
_entity.pdbx_description
1 polymer ?
#
loop_
_entity_poly.entity_id
_entity_poly.type
_entity_poly.pdbx_seq_one_letter_code
_entity_poly.pdbx_strand_id
1 'polypeptide(L)'
;MYTIYVDSSLLYAPNLAADGYAVTTPKVKLALNSAAALECVIPPNNPTYNSISKLKSVIKVYDGSRRIFRGRVIDDEADFYNRKKIMAQGELSYLNDSVLRPYSYSGTVAGYFTMLVNQHNAQTSAEKQFRVGNITVADANDYIIRTN
;
A
#
# COMPACT_ATOMS: atom_id res chain seq x y z
N MET A 1 1.99 -20.16 -4.73
CA MET A 1 0.52 -20.13 -4.85
C MET A 1 0.03 -18.81 -4.28
N TYR A 2 -0.67 -18.01 -5.08
CA TYR A 2 -1.12 -16.67 -4.66
C TYR A 2 -2.40 -16.75 -3.85
N THR A 3 -2.43 -16.00 -2.72
CA THR A 3 -3.63 -15.76 -1.91
C THR A 3 -3.80 -14.26 -1.69
N ILE A 4 -5.04 -13.81 -1.58
CA ILE A 4 -5.39 -12.41 -1.32
C ILE A 4 -6.25 -12.35 -0.07
N TYR A 5 -5.92 -11.41 0.82
CA TYR A 5 -6.68 -11.10 2.02
C TYR A 5 -7.12 -9.64 1.98
N VAL A 6 -8.29 -9.38 2.54
CA VAL A 6 -8.78 -8.04 2.88
C VAL A 6 -8.84 -7.96 4.39
N ASP A 7 -8.08 -7.04 4.96
CA ASP A 7 -7.84 -6.93 6.40
C ASP A 7 -7.33 -8.26 6.98
N SER A 8 -8.16 -9.03 7.67
CA SER A 8 -7.85 -10.38 8.17
C SER A 8 -8.66 -11.49 7.48
N SER A 9 -9.56 -11.14 6.55
CA SER A 9 -10.46 -12.08 5.87
C SER A 9 -9.88 -12.54 4.54
N LEU A 10 -10.04 -13.83 4.22
CA LEU A 10 -9.63 -14.40 2.95
C LEU A 10 -10.53 -13.87 1.83
N LEU A 11 -9.95 -13.31 0.77
CA LEU A 11 -10.66 -12.86 -0.43
C LEU A 11 -10.50 -13.84 -1.59
N TYR A 12 -9.29 -14.39 -1.74
CA TYR A 12 -8.98 -15.30 -2.84
C TYR A 12 -8.01 -16.38 -2.40
N ALA A 13 -8.35 -17.62 -2.74
CA ALA A 13 -7.45 -18.76 -2.70
C ALA A 13 -7.84 -19.73 -3.84
N PRO A 14 -6.90 -20.18 -4.68
CA PRO A 14 -7.20 -21.04 -5.83
C PRO A 14 -7.88 -22.36 -5.46
N ASN A 15 -7.50 -22.95 -4.33
CA ASN A 15 -8.07 -24.21 -3.83
C ASN A 15 -9.46 -24.05 -3.19
N LEU A 16 -9.93 -22.82 -2.95
CA LEU A 16 -11.25 -22.49 -2.37
C LEU A 16 -12.10 -21.66 -3.35
N ALA A 17 -11.74 -21.62 -4.62
CA ALA A 17 -12.49 -20.85 -5.62
C ALA A 17 -13.92 -21.39 -5.81
N ALA A 18 -14.11 -22.71 -5.69
CA ALA A 18 -15.42 -23.36 -5.72
C ALA A 18 -16.32 -22.95 -4.55
N ASP A 19 -15.73 -22.60 -3.40
CA ASP A 19 -16.44 -22.12 -2.19
C ASP A 19 -16.70 -20.61 -2.23
N GLY A 20 -16.50 -19.96 -3.38
CA GLY A 20 -16.75 -18.55 -3.60
C GLY A 20 -15.55 -17.63 -3.35
N TYR A 21 -14.42 -18.12 -2.82
CA TYR A 21 -13.20 -17.32 -2.64
C TYR A 21 -12.45 -17.12 -3.98
N ALA A 22 -13.15 -16.53 -4.93
CA ALA A 22 -12.67 -16.27 -6.27
C ALA A 22 -12.62 -14.76 -6.57
N VAL A 23 -11.66 -14.37 -7.38
CA VAL A 23 -11.60 -13.04 -8.01
C VAL A 23 -11.28 -13.22 -9.50
N THR A 24 -11.71 -12.27 -10.31
CA THR A 24 -11.41 -12.27 -11.74
C THR A 24 -10.41 -11.18 -12.07
N THR A 25 -9.58 -11.42 -13.09
CA THR A 25 -8.57 -10.49 -13.59
C THR A 25 -7.65 -9.88 -12.51
N PRO A 26 -7.14 -10.67 -11.52
CA PRO A 26 -6.24 -10.11 -10.53
C PRO A 26 -4.92 -9.67 -11.19
N LYS A 27 -4.53 -8.43 -10.93
CA LYS A 27 -3.32 -7.84 -11.46
C LYS A 27 -2.59 -7.06 -10.38
N VAL A 28 -1.36 -7.45 -10.09
CA VAL A 28 -0.45 -6.71 -9.20
C VAL A 28 0.66 -6.11 -10.04
N LYS A 29 0.86 -4.80 -9.94
CA LYS A 29 1.97 -4.08 -10.54
C LYS A 29 2.94 -3.67 -9.44
N LEU A 30 4.18 -4.13 -9.55
CA LEU A 30 5.26 -3.76 -8.65
C LEU A 30 6.31 -2.98 -9.45
N ALA A 31 6.73 -1.83 -8.93
CA ALA A 31 7.79 -1.04 -9.54
C ALA A 31 8.67 -0.40 -8.44
N LEU A 32 9.94 -0.20 -8.75
CA LEU A 32 10.85 0.54 -7.87
C LEU A 32 10.46 2.02 -7.81
N ASN A 33 10.63 2.63 -6.65
CA ASN A 33 10.35 4.05 -6.40
C ASN A 33 8.92 4.50 -6.76
N SER A 34 7.96 3.58 -6.69
CA SER A 34 6.55 3.83 -6.99
C SER A 34 5.67 3.05 -6.03
N ALA A 35 4.52 3.62 -5.72
CA ALA A 35 3.49 2.85 -5.04
C ALA A 35 3.05 1.70 -5.96
N ALA A 36 3.13 0.48 -5.44
CA ALA A 36 2.57 -0.68 -6.12
C ALA A 36 1.05 -0.51 -6.30
N ALA A 37 0.46 -1.21 -7.26
CA ALA A 37 -0.98 -1.19 -7.48
C ALA A 37 -1.53 -2.62 -7.61
N LEU A 38 -2.75 -2.82 -7.12
CA LEU A 38 -3.53 -4.04 -7.30
C LEU A 38 -4.88 -3.66 -7.88
N GLU A 39 -5.30 -4.42 -8.89
CA GLU A 39 -6.64 -4.37 -9.47
C GLU A 39 -7.21 -5.79 -9.51
N CYS A 40 -8.48 -5.95 -9.15
CA CYS A 40 -9.21 -7.19 -9.39
C CYS A 40 -10.72 -6.93 -9.38
N VAL A 41 -11.46 -7.89 -9.90
CA VAL A 41 -12.92 -7.87 -9.87
C VAL A 41 -13.42 -9.01 -8.98
N ILE A 42 -14.32 -8.68 -8.06
CA ILE A 42 -14.87 -9.58 -7.05
C ILE A 42 -16.32 -9.90 -7.42
N PRO A 43 -16.67 -11.16 -7.61
CA PRO A 43 -18.05 -11.56 -7.88
C PRO A 43 -18.93 -11.42 -6.61
N PRO A 44 -20.24 -11.20 -6.76
CA PRO A 44 -21.15 -10.92 -5.64
C PRO A 44 -21.32 -12.08 -4.66
N ASN A 45 -21.02 -13.31 -5.09
CA ASN A 45 -21.04 -14.50 -4.24
C ASN A 45 -19.78 -14.69 -3.38
N ASN A 46 -18.79 -13.82 -3.51
CA ASN A 46 -17.59 -13.91 -2.67
C ASN A 46 -17.94 -13.56 -1.21
N PRO A 47 -17.58 -14.41 -0.22
CA PRO A 47 -17.93 -14.17 1.19
C PRO A 47 -17.44 -12.83 1.76
N THR A 48 -16.35 -12.29 1.17
CA THR A 48 -15.73 -11.04 1.63
C THR A 48 -16.25 -9.81 0.86
N TYR A 49 -17.16 -9.99 -0.10
CA TYR A 49 -17.66 -8.92 -0.99
C TYR A 49 -18.15 -7.68 -0.24
N ASN A 50 -18.93 -7.85 0.84
CA ASN A 50 -19.53 -6.75 1.59
C ASN A 50 -18.61 -6.14 2.67
N SER A 51 -17.48 -6.78 2.98
CA SER A 51 -16.55 -6.29 4.01
C SER A 51 -15.55 -5.27 3.49
N ILE A 52 -15.51 -5.04 2.17
CA ILE A 52 -14.55 -4.13 1.55
C ILE A 52 -15.08 -2.71 1.58
N SER A 53 -14.26 -1.80 2.11
CA SER A 53 -14.58 -0.38 2.20
C SER A 53 -13.44 0.47 1.63
N LYS A 54 -13.81 1.40 0.75
CA LYS A 54 -12.89 2.40 0.17
C LYS A 54 -12.18 3.19 1.28
N LEU A 55 -10.89 3.42 1.12
CA LEU A 55 -9.99 4.15 2.00
C LEU A 55 -9.79 3.56 3.42
N LYS A 56 -10.48 2.47 3.75
CA LYS A 56 -10.37 1.79 5.05
C LYS A 56 -9.70 0.43 4.93
N SER A 57 -10.20 -0.42 4.03
CA SER A 57 -9.72 -1.79 3.90
C SER A 57 -8.30 -1.87 3.35
N VAL A 58 -7.52 -2.78 3.92
CA VAL A 58 -6.13 -3.09 3.52
C VAL A 58 -6.10 -4.44 2.84
N ILE A 59 -5.58 -4.45 1.60
CA ILE A 59 -5.38 -5.69 0.84
C ILE A 59 -3.95 -6.17 1.00
N LYS A 60 -3.81 -7.47 1.19
CA LYS A 60 -2.52 -8.17 1.28
C LYS A 60 -2.51 -9.30 0.27
N VAL A 61 -1.42 -9.39 -0.51
CA VAL A 61 -1.19 -10.50 -1.45
C VAL A 61 0.03 -11.27 -1.01
N TYR A 62 -0.12 -12.60 -0.99
CA TYR A 62 0.96 -13.51 -0.64
C TYR A 62 1.27 -14.45 -1.79
N ASP A 63 2.54 -14.79 -1.96
CA ASP A 63 3.01 -15.94 -2.72
C ASP A 63 3.54 -16.98 -1.73
N GLY A 64 2.77 -18.03 -1.48
CA GLY A 64 3.01 -18.93 -0.36
C GLY A 64 2.97 -18.16 0.97
N SER A 65 4.06 -18.21 1.72
CA SER A 65 4.22 -17.48 2.99
C SER A 65 4.75 -16.05 2.82
N ARG A 66 5.23 -15.69 1.63
CA ARG A 66 5.85 -14.38 1.37
C ARG A 66 4.79 -13.36 0.98
N ARG A 67 4.66 -12.29 1.76
CA ARG A 67 3.83 -11.14 1.38
C ARG A 67 4.54 -10.34 0.28
N ILE A 68 3.90 -10.23 -0.89
CA ILE A 68 4.41 -9.49 -2.05
C ILE A 68 3.75 -8.13 -2.24
N PHE A 69 2.57 -7.92 -1.66
CA PHE A 69 1.85 -6.65 -1.73
C PHE A 69 1.08 -6.40 -0.43
N ARG A 70 1.07 -5.16 0.02
CA ARG A 70 0.15 -4.62 1.01
C ARG A 70 -0.21 -3.21 0.59
N GLY A 71 -1.49 -2.89 0.62
CA GLY A 71 -1.95 -1.57 0.20
C GLY A 71 -3.38 -1.29 0.63
N ARG A 72 -3.78 -0.03 0.53
CA ARG A 72 -5.12 0.46 0.87
C ARG A 72 -6.00 0.42 -0.37
N VAL A 73 -7.26 -0.01 -0.21
CA VAL A 73 -8.30 0.14 -1.23
C VAL A 73 -8.55 1.63 -1.45
N ILE A 74 -8.34 2.10 -2.67
CA ILE A 74 -8.57 3.51 -3.05
C ILE A 74 -9.85 3.70 -3.83
N ASP A 75 -10.34 2.62 -4.45
CA ASP A 75 -11.57 2.64 -5.20
C ASP A 75 -12.29 1.30 -5.18
N ASP A 76 -13.63 1.34 -5.17
CA ASP A 76 -14.50 0.18 -5.22
C ASP A 76 -15.78 0.55 -6.00
N GLU A 77 -15.89 0.05 -7.22
CA GLU A 77 -17.03 0.29 -8.10
C GLU A 77 -17.79 -1.01 -8.35
N ALA A 78 -19.11 -0.99 -8.24
CA ALA A 78 -19.95 -2.11 -8.67
C ALA A 78 -20.45 -1.89 -10.10
N ASP A 79 -20.37 -2.92 -10.94
CA ASP A 79 -20.90 -2.91 -12.29
C ASP A 79 -22.38 -3.35 -12.34
N PHE A 80 -22.96 -3.36 -13.54
CA PHE A 80 -24.35 -3.76 -13.77
C PHE A 80 -24.67 -5.19 -13.29
N TYR A 81 -23.68 -6.09 -13.30
CA TYR A 81 -23.81 -7.47 -12.80
C TYR A 81 -23.50 -7.59 -11.31
N ASN A 82 -23.42 -6.47 -10.60
CA ASN A 82 -23.08 -6.40 -9.20
C ASN A 82 -21.69 -6.98 -8.87
N ARG A 83 -20.76 -7.00 -9.85
CA ARG A 83 -19.37 -7.36 -9.61
C ARG A 83 -18.63 -6.11 -9.14
N LYS A 84 -17.86 -6.24 -8.08
CA LYS A 84 -17.11 -5.13 -7.50
C LYS A 84 -15.70 -5.09 -8.07
N LYS A 85 -15.39 -4.06 -8.86
CA LYS A 85 -14.02 -3.76 -9.26
C LYS A 85 -13.36 -2.99 -8.13
N ILE A 86 -12.23 -3.48 -7.63
CA ILE A 86 -11.43 -2.81 -6.63
C ILE A 86 -10.08 -2.40 -7.19
N MET A 87 -9.62 -1.25 -6.71
CA MET A 87 -8.27 -0.74 -6.95
C MET A 87 -7.61 -0.45 -5.60
N ALA A 88 -6.39 -0.96 -5.40
CA ALA A 88 -5.61 -0.68 -4.20
C ALA A 88 -4.23 -0.14 -4.56
N GLN A 89 -3.74 0.79 -3.75
CA GLN A 89 -2.38 1.33 -3.84
C GLN A 89 -1.52 0.84 -2.68
N GLY A 90 -0.26 0.52 -3.00
CA GLY A 90 0.72 0.03 -2.05
C GLY A 90 1.13 1.08 -1.00
N GLU A 91 1.84 0.62 0.01
CA GLU A 91 2.15 1.39 1.22
C GLU A 91 2.88 2.72 0.96
N LEU A 92 3.71 2.83 -0.10
CA LEU A 92 4.35 4.11 -0.44
C LEU A 92 3.34 5.24 -0.73
N SER A 93 2.09 4.91 -1.09
CA SER A 93 1.03 5.92 -1.25
C SER A 93 0.65 6.61 0.05
N TYR A 94 0.98 6.04 1.21
CA TYR A 94 0.73 6.67 2.52
C TYR A 94 1.50 7.97 2.71
N LEU A 95 2.62 8.16 2.00
CA LEU A 95 3.34 9.44 2.02
C LEU A 95 2.49 10.63 1.55
N ASN A 96 1.42 10.36 0.76
CA ASN A 96 0.47 11.39 0.35
C ASN A 96 -0.53 11.79 1.46
N ASP A 97 -0.55 11.05 2.58
CA ASP A 97 -1.44 11.33 3.72
C ASP A 97 -0.85 12.37 4.68
N SER A 98 0.33 12.91 4.38
CA SER A 98 0.99 13.94 5.17
C SER A 98 1.40 15.14 4.32
N VAL A 99 1.53 16.28 4.94
CA VAL A 99 1.99 17.52 4.31
C VAL A 99 3.38 17.87 4.84
N LEU A 100 4.32 18.13 3.92
CA LEU A 100 5.64 18.61 4.29
C LEU A 100 5.49 20.08 4.77
N ARG A 101 5.66 20.28 6.08
CA ARG A 101 5.59 21.62 6.67
C ARG A 101 6.86 22.42 6.36
N PRO A 102 6.79 23.76 6.36
CA PRO A 102 7.98 24.59 6.17
C PRO A 102 9.11 24.17 7.12
N TYR A 103 10.31 24.04 6.58
CA TYR A 103 11.50 23.62 7.31
C TYR A 103 12.76 24.31 6.79
N SER A 104 13.77 24.36 7.64
CA SER A 104 15.15 24.62 7.25
C SER A 104 16.01 23.49 7.80
N TYR A 105 16.79 22.86 6.94
CA TYR A 105 17.65 21.75 7.30
C TYR A 105 19.07 22.00 6.85
N SER A 106 20.01 21.68 7.71
CA SER A 106 21.45 21.73 7.49
C SER A 106 22.08 20.52 8.16
N GLY A 107 22.75 19.69 7.38
CA GLY A 107 23.36 18.44 7.88
C GLY A 107 23.52 17.37 6.80
N THR A 108 23.65 16.12 7.21
CA THR A 108 23.89 14.98 6.33
C THR A 108 22.66 14.61 5.48
N VAL A 109 22.88 13.95 4.34
CA VAL A 109 21.80 13.39 3.49
C VAL A 109 20.93 12.40 4.30
N ALA A 110 21.56 11.54 5.10
CA ALA A 110 20.85 10.58 5.95
C ALA A 110 19.96 11.26 6.99
N GLY A 111 20.46 12.32 7.62
CA GLY A 111 19.70 13.13 8.56
C GLY A 111 18.51 13.83 7.90
N TYR A 112 18.69 14.36 6.69
CA TYR A 112 17.61 14.98 5.92
C TYR A 112 16.49 14.00 5.61
N PHE A 113 16.82 12.83 5.08
CA PHE A 113 15.82 11.80 4.80
C PHE A 113 15.07 11.35 6.08
N THR A 114 15.82 11.17 7.17
CA THR A 114 15.24 10.83 8.47
C THR A 114 14.27 11.92 8.96
N MET A 115 14.60 13.19 8.80
CA MET A 115 13.73 14.30 9.15
C MET A 115 12.41 14.26 8.34
N LEU A 116 12.48 14.02 7.03
CA LEU A 116 11.28 13.90 6.18
C LEU A 116 10.36 12.76 6.64
N VAL A 117 10.93 11.58 6.90
CA VAL A 117 10.16 10.42 7.39
C VAL A 117 9.54 10.71 8.76
N ASN A 118 10.27 11.37 9.66
CA ASN A 118 9.76 11.74 10.97
C ASN A 118 8.61 12.76 10.88
N GLN A 119 8.67 13.73 9.95
CA GLN A 119 7.55 14.65 9.70
C GLN A 119 6.29 13.92 9.22
N HIS A 120 6.44 12.93 8.33
CA HIS A 120 5.34 12.07 7.92
C HIS A 120 4.78 11.28 9.10
N ASN A 121 5.64 10.60 9.85
CA ASN A 121 5.24 9.75 10.97
C ASN A 121 4.52 10.52 12.08
N ALA A 122 4.89 11.78 12.31
CA ALA A 122 4.23 12.64 13.29
C ALA A 122 2.78 13.04 12.91
N GLN A 123 2.40 12.87 11.64
CA GLN A 123 1.10 13.26 11.10
C GLN A 123 0.19 12.07 10.81
N THR A 124 0.70 10.84 10.90
CA THR A 124 -0.01 9.62 10.49
C THR A 124 -0.12 8.62 11.62
N SER A 125 -1.15 7.75 11.54
CA SER A 125 -1.33 6.65 12.48
C SER A 125 -0.22 5.59 12.34
N ALA A 126 -0.03 4.79 13.39
CA ALA A 126 1.09 3.83 13.49
C ALA A 126 1.17 2.84 12.31
N GLU A 127 0.02 2.42 11.76
CA GLU A 127 -0.04 1.49 10.63
C GLU A 127 0.41 2.09 9.29
N LYS A 128 0.56 3.41 9.21
CA LYS A 128 1.01 4.16 8.03
C LYS A 128 2.42 4.72 8.16
N GLN A 129 3.05 4.53 9.31
CA GLN A 129 4.39 5.01 9.58
C GLN A 129 5.46 4.20 8.87
N PHE A 130 6.54 4.86 8.54
CA PHE A 130 7.72 4.25 7.92
C PHE A 130 8.89 4.20 8.89
N ARG A 131 9.73 3.19 8.73
CA ARG A 131 11.04 3.13 9.35
C ARG A 131 12.11 3.48 8.32
N VAL A 132 13.03 4.31 8.70
CA VAL A 132 14.24 4.57 7.91
C VAL A 132 15.13 3.33 7.97
N GLY A 133 15.48 2.79 6.80
CA GLY A 133 16.42 1.69 6.66
C GLY A 133 17.87 2.20 6.60
N ASN A 134 18.74 1.39 6.02
CA ASN A 134 20.11 1.79 5.77
C ASN A 134 20.17 2.81 4.62
N ILE A 135 20.74 3.98 4.87
CA ILE A 135 20.93 5.03 3.87
C ILE A 135 22.38 4.99 3.42
N THR A 136 22.60 4.60 2.18
CA THR A 136 23.93 4.50 1.57
C THR A 136 24.28 5.68 0.65
N VAL A 137 23.30 6.56 0.40
CA VAL A 137 23.50 7.76 -0.42
C VAL A 137 24.22 8.81 0.42
N ALA A 138 25.35 9.28 -0.06
CA ALA A 138 26.11 10.38 0.51
C ALA A 138 26.26 11.50 -0.54
N ASP A 139 26.24 12.74 -0.10
CA ASP A 139 26.72 13.87 -0.89
C ASP A 139 28.27 13.88 -0.88
N ALA A 140 28.89 14.43 -1.91
CA ALA A 140 30.35 14.50 -1.98
C ALA A 140 30.98 15.23 -0.77
N ASN A 141 30.23 16.17 -0.18
CA ASN A 141 30.63 16.91 1.03
C ASN A 141 29.99 16.35 2.30
N ASP A 142 29.18 15.30 2.19
CA ASP A 142 28.32 14.75 3.27
C ASP A 142 27.51 15.81 4.03
N TYR A 143 27.13 16.85 3.33
CA TYR A 143 26.44 18.01 3.89
C TYR A 143 25.51 18.69 2.88
N ILE A 144 24.27 18.86 3.27
CA ILE A 144 23.25 19.54 2.45
C ILE A 144 22.55 20.63 3.23
N ILE A 145 22.12 21.67 2.53
CA ILE A 145 21.21 22.71 3.05
C ILE A 145 19.94 22.67 2.20
N ARG A 146 18.78 22.60 2.84
CA ARG A 146 17.46 22.62 2.20
C ARG A 146 16.49 23.47 3.03
N THR A 147 15.70 24.24 2.31
CA THR A 147 14.59 25.03 2.87
C THR A 147 13.34 24.80 2.04
N ASN A 148 12.18 24.84 2.66
CA ASN A 148 10.85 24.76 2.03
C ASN A 148 9.93 25.78 2.71
#